data_cd6bf9bf751abbff582a9e54867284c7
#
_entry.id   cd6bf9bf751abbff582a9e54867284c7
#
_cell.length_a   1.000
_cell.length_b   1.000
_cell.length_c   1.000
_cell.angle_alpha   90.00
_cell.angle_beta   90.00
_cell.angle_gamma   90.00
#
_symmetry.space_group_name_H-M   'P 1'
#
loop_
_entity.id
_entity.type
_entity.pdbx_description
1 polymer ?
#
loop_
_entity_poly.entity_id
_entity_poly.type
_entity_poly.pdbx_seq_one_letter_code
_entity_poly.pdbx_strand_id
1 'polypeptide(L)'
;MGATYTRQSTYADGDTISAADTNDEFNQLLAAFAASTGHTHDGTAAEGGPISALASNSITFGTGADTDIAITFDGNTSDGVLTWMEDEDYFQFSDDILMSTTEKIQFRDTAIYINSSTDGQLDLVADTEIQ
;
A
#
# COMPACT_ATOMS: atom_id res chain seq x y z
N MET A 1 4.59 14.48 9.81
CA MET A 1 6.03 14.67 9.56
C MET A 1 6.75 13.65 10.40
N GLY A 2 7.42 12.68 9.77
CA GLY A 2 8.15 11.62 10.45
C GLY A 2 9.44 12.14 11.09
N ALA A 3 10.08 11.30 11.91
CA ALA A 3 11.34 11.64 12.54
C ALA A 3 12.50 11.50 11.54
N THR A 4 13.15 12.60 11.23
CA THR A 4 14.33 12.63 10.37
C THR A 4 15.57 12.23 11.18
N TYR A 5 16.30 11.20 10.76
CA TYR A 5 17.60 10.91 11.35
C TYR A 5 18.61 11.98 10.95
N THR A 6 19.12 12.69 11.93
CA THR A 6 20.21 13.65 11.76
C THR A 6 21.40 13.24 12.60
N ARG A 7 22.56 13.03 11.97
CA ARG A 7 23.79 12.75 12.68
C ARG A 7 24.07 13.86 13.69
N GLN A 8 24.24 13.52 14.97
CA GLN A 8 24.51 14.48 16.04
C GLN A 8 26.00 14.74 16.22
N SER A 9 26.85 13.73 15.94
CA SER A 9 28.28 13.82 16.14
C SER A 9 29.04 13.30 14.91
N THR A 10 30.25 13.89 14.68
CA THR A 10 31.21 13.41 13.67
C THR A 10 32.53 13.11 14.38
N TYR A 11 33.00 11.89 14.27
CA TYR A 11 34.22 11.43 14.90
C TYR A 11 35.35 11.25 13.89
N ALA A 12 36.59 11.50 14.32
CA ALA A 12 37.81 11.24 13.57
C ALA A 12 38.74 10.33 14.37
N ASP A 13 39.75 9.77 13.71
CA ASP A 13 40.75 8.94 14.37
C ASP A 13 41.45 9.72 15.50
N GLY A 14 41.46 9.16 16.71
CA GLY A 14 42.05 9.79 17.90
C GLY A 14 41.08 10.60 18.76
N ASP A 15 39.81 10.77 18.33
CA ASP A 15 38.82 11.45 19.14
C ASP A 15 38.44 10.61 20.38
N THR A 16 38.13 11.31 21.47
CA THR A 16 37.51 10.70 22.64
C THR A 16 36.02 10.70 22.46
N ILE A 17 35.42 9.52 22.32
CA ILE A 17 33.97 9.36 22.20
C ILE A 17 33.35 9.41 23.60
N SER A 18 32.48 10.39 23.84
CA SER A 18 31.75 10.48 25.10
C SER A 18 30.52 9.57 25.10
N ALA A 19 30.07 9.15 26.28
CA ALA A 19 28.84 8.41 26.42
C ALA A 19 27.59 9.24 25.99
N ALA A 20 27.65 10.56 26.20
CA ALA A 20 26.58 11.48 25.79
C ALA A 20 26.42 11.49 24.26
N ASP A 21 27.52 11.71 23.52
CA ASP A 21 27.51 11.76 22.06
C ASP A 21 27.00 10.44 21.45
N THR A 22 27.43 9.30 22.01
CA THR A 22 26.99 7.98 21.58
C THR A 22 25.48 7.76 21.85
N ASN A 23 25.01 8.14 23.04
CA ASN A 23 23.62 8.03 23.40
C ASN A 23 22.73 8.93 22.50
N ASP A 24 23.17 10.12 22.15
CA ASP A 24 22.42 11.04 21.30
C ASP A 24 22.23 10.47 19.88
N GLU A 25 23.26 9.81 19.31
CA GLU A 25 23.13 9.10 18.03
C GLU A 25 22.11 7.95 18.12
N PHE A 26 22.17 7.14 19.18
CA PHE A 26 21.21 6.05 19.37
C PHE A 26 19.80 6.56 19.67
N ASN A 27 19.64 7.65 20.38
CA ASN A 27 18.32 8.25 20.62
C ASN A 27 17.68 8.77 19.33
N GLN A 28 18.46 9.36 18.43
CA GLN A 28 17.97 9.76 17.10
C GLN A 28 17.54 8.54 16.28
N LEU A 29 18.32 7.47 16.29
CA LEU A 29 18.00 6.23 15.60
C LEU A 29 16.71 5.60 16.16
N LEU A 30 16.55 5.54 17.48
CA LEU A 30 15.33 5.04 18.13
C LEU A 30 14.11 5.89 17.79
N ALA A 31 14.26 7.22 17.74
CA ALA A 31 13.19 8.14 17.36
C ALA A 31 12.70 7.89 15.93
N ALA A 32 13.62 7.55 15.01
CA ALA A 32 13.26 7.23 13.63
C ALA A 32 12.38 5.96 13.49
N PHE A 33 12.40 5.07 14.48
CA PHE A 33 11.56 3.85 14.52
C PHE A 33 10.36 3.95 15.48
N ALA A 34 10.06 5.15 16.00
CA ALA A 34 8.90 5.33 16.88
C ALA A 34 7.58 5.12 16.13
N ALA A 35 6.62 4.45 16.77
CA ALA A 35 5.37 4.01 16.13
C ALA A 35 4.48 5.15 15.59
N SER A 36 4.54 6.35 16.21
CA SER A 36 3.69 7.48 15.83
C SER A 36 4.43 8.66 15.20
N THR A 37 5.75 8.73 15.39
CA THR A 37 6.60 9.85 14.96
C THR A 37 7.86 9.38 14.23
N GLY A 38 7.95 8.09 13.91
CA GLY A 38 9.06 7.50 13.16
C GLY A 38 9.11 7.97 11.70
N HIS A 39 10.13 7.50 10.97
CA HIS A 39 10.26 7.82 9.54
C HIS A 39 9.12 7.23 8.73
N THR A 40 8.83 7.87 7.60
CA THR A 40 7.90 7.42 6.57
C THR A 40 8.67 6.99 5.32
N HIS A 41 8.00 6.39 4.36
CA HIS A 41 8.56 6.04 3.05
C HIS A 41 7.89 6.85 1.94
N ASP A 42 7.76 8.16 2.14
CA ASP A 42 7.06 9.08 1.23
C ASP A 42 7.98 9.76 0.19
N GLY A 43 9.28 9.46 0.22
CA GLY A 43 10.27 9.99 -0.69
C GLY A 43 10.85 11.34 -0.29
N THR A 44 10.48 11.91 0.86
CA THR A 44 11.15 13.10 1.40
C THR A 44 12.55 12.77 1.93
N ALA A 45 13.41 13.79 1.97
CA ALA A 45 14.81 13.59 2.40
C ALA A 45 14.87 13.09 3.85
N ALA A 46 15.65 12.04 4.09
CA ALA A 46 15.86 11.36 5.37
C ALA A 46 14.63 10.63 5.96
N GLU A 47 13.53 10.53 5.22
CA GLU A 47 12.34 9.74 5.59
C GLU A 47 12.32 8.34 4.95
N GLY A 48 13.36 7.97 4.24
CA GLY A 48 13.42 6.77 3.43
C GLY A 48 12.89 6.99 2.01
N GLY A 49 13.47 6.31 1.03
CA GLY A 49 13.00 6.36 -0.35
C GLY A 49 11.65 5.67 -0.52
N PRO A 50 10.94 5.90 -1.65
CA PRO A 50 9.71 5.18 -1.98
C PRO A 50 9.94 3.67 -1.94
N ILE A 51 8.97 2.91 -1.45
CA ILE A 51 9.01 1.46 -1.51
C ILE A 51 8.79 1.05 -2.97
N SER A 52 9.84 0.61 -3.66
CA SER A 52 9.78 0.21 -5.07
C SER A 52 9.31 -1.24 -5.26
N ALA A 53 9.38 -2.07 -4.23
CA ALA A 53 8.90 -3.45 -4.25
C ALA A 53 8.54 -3.90 -2.83
N LEU A 54 7.41 -4.57 -2.71
CA LEU A 54 6.99 -5.23 -1.48
C LEU A 54 6.93 -6.74 -1.75
N ALA A 55 8.05 -7.43 -1.49
CA ALA A 55 8.17 -8.87 -1.70
C ALA A 55 7.63 -9.61 -0.46
N SER A 56 6.36 -9.98 -0.50
CA SER A 56 5.70 -10.71 0.58
C SER A 56 4.66 -11.68 0.01
N ASN A 57 4.47 -12.84 0.66
CA ASN A 57 3.40 -13.76 0.34
C ASN A 57 2.05 -13.36 0.96
N SER A 58 2.05 -12.37 1.85
CA SER A 58 0.86 -11.87 2.53
C SER A 58 1.06 -10.42 2.97
N ILE A 59 0.07 -9.58 2.71
CA ILE A 59 0.01 -8.20 3.19
C ILE A 59 -1.33 -8.03 3.88
N THR A 60 -1.31 -7.50 5.11
CA THR A 60 -2.53 -7.17 5.85
C THR A 60 -2.68 -5.66 5.89
N PHE A 61 -3.80 -5.16 5.40
CA PHE A 61 -4.21 -3.77 5.55
C PHE A 61 -5.24 -3.66 6.67
N GLY A 62 -5.19 -2.57 7.42
CA GLY A 62 -6.12 -2.30 8.50
C GLY A 62 -5.59 -2.70 9.88
N THR A 63 -6.30 -2.26 10.90
CA THR A 63 -5.93 -2.44 12.32
C THR A 63 -6.89 -3.36 13.08
N GLY A 64 -7.91 -3.92 12.40
CA GLY A 64 -9.00 -4.66 13.02
C GLY A 64 -10.02 -3.75 13.74
N ALA A 65 -10.02 -2.46 13.41
CA ALA A 65 -11.04 -1.51 13.88
C ALA A 65 -12.26 -1.56 12.94
N ASP A 66 -13.40 -1.15 13.47
CA ASP A 66 -14.66 -0.90 12.76
C ASP A 66 -14.51 0.38 11.91
N THR A 67 -13.81 0.27 10.78
CA THR A 67 -13.44 1.40 9.91
C THR A 67 -13.08 0.88 8.52
N ASP A 68 -13.59 1.53 7.48
CA ASP A 68 -13.26 1.24 6.09
C ASP A 68 -11.76 1.32 5.81
N ILE A 69 -11.29 0.45 4.92
CA ILE A 69 -9.88 0.39 4.54
C ILE A 69 -9.75 0.79 3.07
N ALA A 70 -9.09 1.91 2.80
CA ALA A 70 -8.88 2.41 1.45
C ALA A 70 -7.44 2.21 0.96
N ILE A 71 -7.30 1.78 -0.29
CA ILE A 71 -6.04 1.79 -1.04
C ILE A 71 -6.18 2.85 -2.13
N THR A 72 -5.42 3.93 -2.02
CA THR A 72 -5.44 5.03 -2.99
C THR A 72 -4.31 4.86 -4.01
N PHE A 73 -4.65 4.96 -5.28
CA PHE A 73 -3.71 5.06 -6.40
C PHE A 73 -3.60 6.55 -6.75
N ASP A 74 -2.60 7.20 -6.14
CA ASP A 74 -2.36 8.65 -6.23
C ASP A 74 -1.80 9.02 -7.62
N GLY A 75 -2.64 9.60 -8.46
CA GLY A 75 -2.32 10.04 -9.82
C GLY A 75 -2.09 11.54 -9.91
N ASN A 76 -1.41 12.01 -10.96
CA ASN A 76 -1.14 13.43 -11.14
C ASN A 76 -2.39 14.29 -11.45
N THR A 77 -3.44 13.68 -12.01
CA THR A 77 -4.65 14.39 -12.46
C THR A 77 -5.91 13.92 -11.73
N SER A 78 -6.01 12.65 -11.46
CA SER A 78 -7.10 12.03 -10.72
C SER A 78 -6.61 10.77 -10.03
N ASP A 79 -7.19 10.47 -8.89
CA ASP A 79 -6.86 9.33 -8.06
C ASP A 79 -7.92 8.24 -8.24
N GLY A 80 -7.49 6.98 -8.15
CA GLY A 80 -8.38 5.83 -8.05
C GLY A 80 -8.38 5.28 -6.63
N VAL A 81 -9.52 4.81 -6.13
CA VAL A 81 -9.61 4.24 -4.78
C VAL A 81 -10.31 2.88 -4.81
N LEU A 82 -9.69 1.90 -4.18
CA LEU A 82 -10.29 0.62 -3.82
C LEU A 82 -10.54 0.62 -2.31
N THR A 83 -11.80 0.54 -1.90
CA THR A 83 -12.18 0.55 -0.48
C THR A 83 -12.82 -0.78 -0.09
N TRP A 84 -12.35 -1.39 1.00
CA TRP A 84 -13.10 -2.38 1.73
C TRP A 84 -14.07 -1.64 2.65
N MET A 85 -15.37 -1.81 2.37
CA MET A 85 -16.46 -1.25 3.18
C MET A 85 -16.71 -2.24 4.32
N GLU A 86 -16.29 -1.87 5.53
CA GLU A 86 -16.24 -2.81 6.66
C GLU A 86 -17.63 -3.19 7.15
N ASP A 87 -18.50 -2.22 7.32
CA ASP A 87 -19.88 -2.42 7.79
C ASP A 87 -20.76 -3.12 6.74
N GLU A 88 -20.53 -2.85 5.45
CA GLU A 88 -21.34 -3.35 4.34
C GLU A 88 -20.81 -4.67 3.75
N ASP A 89 -19.60 -5.10 4.11
CA ASP A 89 -18.98 -6.37 3.70
C ASP A 89 -18.80 -6.51 2.19
N TYR A 90 -18.31 -5.44 1.50
CA TYR A 90 -17.99 -5.47 0.07
C TYR A 90 -16.83 -4.55 -0.32
N PHE A 91 -16.27 -4.78 -1.53
CA PHE A 91 -15.30 -3.87 -2.15
C PHE A 91 -15.99 -2.82 -3.00
N GLN A 92 -15.65 -1.55 -2.80
CA GLN A 92 -16.07 -0.43 -3.62
C GLN A 92 -14.89 0.09 -4.46
N PHE A 93 -15.15 0.36 -5.74
CA PHE A 93 -14.24 1.01 -6.67
C PHE A 93 -14.73 2.43 -6.94
N SER A 94 -13.84 3.43 -6.87
CA SER A 94 -14.20 4.82 -7.19
C SER A 94 -14.39 5.06 -8.68
N ASP A 95 -13.77 4.21 -9.52
CA ASP A 95 -13.73 4.33 -10.97
C ASP A 95 -14.10 3.03 -11.67
N ASP A 96 -14.19 3.08 -13.00
CA ASP A 96 -14.51 1.92 -13.83
C ASP A 96 -13.47 0.80 -13.72
N ILE A 97 -13.92 -0.44 -13.86
CA ILE A 97 -13.04 -1.61 -13.99
C ILE A 97 -12.97 -2.01 -15.46
N LEU A 98 -11.79 -1.81 -16.08
CA LEU A 98 -11.53 -2.23 -17.45
C LEU A 98 -10.84 -3.60 -17.48
N MET A 99 -11.54 -4.60 -18.01
CA MET A 99 -10.93 -5.86 -18.43
C MET A 99 -10.37 -5.69 -19.84
N SER A 100 -9.05 -5.46 -19.97
CA SER A 100 -8.41 -4.97 -21.21
C SER A 100 -8.26 -6.01 -22.33
N THR A 101 -8.57 -7.26 -22.06
CA THR A 101 -8.44 -8.38 -23.00
C THR A 101 -9.66 -9.28 -22.91
N THR A 102 -9.55 -10.53 -23.37
CA THR A 102 -10.59 -11.56 -23.24
C THR A 102 -10.70 -12.15 -21.83
N GLU A 103 -10.07 -11.52 -20.84
CA GLU A 103 -10.11 -11.95 -19.43
C GLU A 103 -11.55 -11.91 -18.89
N LYS A 104 -11.78 -12.68 -17.84
CA LYS A 104 -13.12 -12.97 -17.34
C LYS A 104 -13.32 -12.46 -15.93
N ILE A 105 -14.50 -11.95 -15.63
CA ILE A 105 -15.01 -11.85 -14.26
C ILE A 105 -15.77 -13.14 -13.97
N GLN A 106 -15.23 -13.99 -13.10
CA GLN A 106 -15.77 -15.32 -12.79
C GLN A 106 -16.58 -15.28 -11.51
N PHE A 107 -17.68 -16.04 -11.47
CA PHE A 107 -18.57 -16.12 -10.33
C PHE A 107 -18.64 -17.59 -9.87
N ARG A 108 -18.24 -17.87 -8.63
CA ARG A 108 -18.29 -19.16 -7.96
C ARG A 108 -17.34 -20.22 -8.53
N ASP A 109 -17.25 -20.37 -9.85
CA ASP A 109 -16.30 -21.26 -10.54
C ASP A 109 -15.91 -20.70 -11.91
N THR A 110 -15.11 -21.44 -12.67
CA THR A 110 -14.57 -21.00 -13.96
C THR A 110 -15.55 -21.12 -15.13
N ALA A 111 -16.71 -21.77 -14.96
CA ALA A 111 -17.71 -21.98 -15.99
C ALA A 111 -18.77 -20.86 -16.03
N ILE A 112 -18.84 -20.03 -14.96
CA ILE A 112 -19.78 -18.92 -14.85
C ILE A 112 -19.02 -17.61 -14.89
N TYR A 113 -19.19 -16.81 -15.93
CA TYR A 113 -18.40 -15.59 -16.12
C TYR A 113 -19.05 -14.57 -17.06
N ILE A 114 -18.51 -13.35 -16.97
CA ILE A 114 -18.75 -12.27 -17.94
C ILE A 114 -17.43 -11.91 -18.58
N ASN A 115 -17.37 -11.77 -19.90
CA ASN A 115 -16.20 -11.26 -20.63
C ASN A 115 -16.59 -10.65 -21.99
N SER A 116 -15.58 -10.23 -22.75
CA SER A 116 -15.69 -9.90 -24.16
C SER A 116 -14.72 -10.79 -24.94
N SER A 117 -15.20 -11.80 -25.62
CA SER A 117 -14.38 -12.71 -26.41
C SER A 117 -13.95 -12.12 -27.75
N THR A 118 -14.70 -11.13 -28.24
CA THR A 118 -14.46 -10.40 -29.49
C THR A 118 -14.83 -8.93 -29.29
N ASP A 119 -14.08 -8.02 -29.92
CA ASP A 119 -14.35 -6.59 -29.87
C ASP A 119 -15.81 -6.26 -30.23
N GLY A 120 -16.46 -5.45 -29.39
CA GLY A 120 -17.87 -5.07 -29.54
C GLY A 120 -18.88 -6.09 -29.05
N GLN A 121 -18.45 -7.19 -28.43
CA GLN A 121 -19.32 -8.25 -27.90
C GLN A 121 -19.21 -8.32 -26.37
N LEU A 122 -20.35 -8.52 -25.70
CA LEU A 122 -20.43 -8.87 -24.29
C LEU A 122 -20.99 -10.28 -24.16
N ASP A 123 -20.22 -11.17 -23.55
CA ASP A 123 -20.60 -12.56 -23.31
C ASP A 123 -20.99 -12.74 -21.83
N LEU A 124 -22.19 -13.27 -21.61
CA LEU A 124 -22.64 -13.76 -20.31
C LEU A 124 -22.75 -15.28 -20.41
N VAL A 125 -21.96 -15.99 -19.63
CA VAL A 125 -21.85 -17.44 -19.72
C VAL A 125 -22.21 -18.07 -18.38
N ALA A 126 -23.07 -19.07 -18.43
CA ALA A 126 -23.41 -19.96 -17.31
C ALA A 126 -23.33 -21.41 -17.77
N ASP A 127 -23.00 -22.32 -16.85
CA ASP A 127 -22.89 -23.75 -17.14
C ASP A 127 -24.26 -24.44 -17.26
N THR A 128 -25.32 -23.85 -16.74
CA THR A 128 -26.66 -24.42 -16.77
C THR A 128 -27.72 -23.44 -17.33
N GLU A 129 -27.85 -22.25 -16.76
CA GLU A 129 -28.92 -21.31 -17.07
C GLU A 129 -28.57 -19.86 -16.74
N ILE A 130 -28.93 -18.92 -17.60
CA ILE A 130 -28.94 -17.48 -17.31
C ILE A 130 -30.42 -17.11 -17.04
N GLN A 131 -30.71 -16.63 -15.81
CA GLN A 131 -32.05 -16.23 -15.34
C GLN A 131 -32.20 -14.72 -15.29
#